data_ba8e4c2476ba2b0bb4cffb498bc08206
#
_entry.id   ba8e4c2476ba2b0bb4cffb498bc08206
#
_cell.length_a   1.000
_cell.length_b   1.000
_cell.length_c   1.000
_cell.angle_alpha   90.00
_cell.angle_beta   90.00
_cell.angle_gamma   90.00
#
_symmetry.space_group_name_H-M   'P 1'
#
loop_
_entity.id
_entity.type
_entity.pdbx_description
1 polymer ?
#
loop_
_entity_poly.entity_id
_entity_poly.type
_entity_poly.pdbx_seq_one_letter_code
_entity_poly.pdbx_strand_id
1 'polypeptide(L)'
;MKWNRSDLLRLLPWGLLGLALIFFAVLGFSSEEAAGCAVSISADGSHLGDLLTTSDLEIQINGLPLSLDLSQTAPIAAPLSLSRETANILTLTTSDRDLQLSWNGQKLTSPAAIEVDQLSPQTTATLTIRKGDCRRNVTVQTLPDSFPAVQFTGHSLSKGDYYGDLMNDDGDSYIFKMDNDGQLLYYYRGFYNKSGSVMNFQKHELDDVTYYSFFEPTANVSDHLLYMGVQYGHINILDDQYQRIKQVELLPSDVLPTGGMCENHEFLMLGENHYLITGSVDQNIWMSSEGRYVRIKAALIQEIQDDEVIFEWCSSDYPALLKQSVENNDYTNTNDLYYAADYAHINSLCVDPSDGHVIASFRNLDEVLKIDRKTGEILWTLGGLGDDFGLTEEQLFSRQHYAKLTDAGTLLLFDNGNANEQTRILEFKLNEKNRSVTSFQEMIVAGKYSFATGSVMKTEADTYVIGWGTGSVHSLMSEIDFENREVIAEIIPAYGQYSYRVVKFK
;
A
#
# COMPACT_ATOMS: atom_id res chain seq x y z
N MET A 1 -1.28 35.33 13.93
CA MET A 1 -2.66 35.72 14.26
C MET A 1 -3.29 34.55 14.99
N LYS A 2 -3.59 34.68 16.27
CA LYS A 2 -4.19 33.61 17.09
C LYS A 2 -5.66 33.53 16.74
N TRP A 3 -6.09 32.39 16.23
CA TRP A 3 -7.51 32.06 16.08
C TRP A 3 -8.05 31.53 17.40
N ASN A 4 -9.15 32.13 17.86
CA ASN A 4 -9.75 31.81 19.13
C ASN A 4 -10.85 30.73 18.94
N ARG A 5 -10.90 29.76 19.82
CA ARG A 5 -11.80 28.56 19.80
C ARG A 5 -13.30 28.87 19.77
N SER A 6 -13.71 30.12 19.79
CA SER A 6 -15.13 30.53 19.84
C SER A 6 -15.80 30.78 18.50
N ASP A 7 -15.07 30.74 17.37
CA ASP A 7 -15.65 31.06 16.05
C ASP A 7 -16.10 29.86 15.21
N LEU A 8 -15.90 28.65 15.72
CA LEU A 8 -16.30 27.39 15.06
C LEU A 8 -17.71 26.90 15.41
N LEU A 9 -18.47 27.65 16.23
CA LEU A 9 -19.80 27.21 16.74
C LEU A 9 -21.00 27.91 16.12
N ARG A 10 -20.86 28.56 14.95
CA ARG A 10 -21.98 29.31 14.35
C ARG A 10 -22.45 28.87 12.96
N LEU A 11 -22.17 27.66 12.52
CA LEU A 11 -22.76 27.12 11.29
C LEU A 11 -23.29 25.70 11.50
N LEU A 12 -24.29 25.59 12.35
CA LEU A 12 -25.21 24.46 12.34
C LEU A 12 -26.62 24.97 12.46
N PRO A 13 -27.49 24.71 11.49
CA PRO A 13 -28.85 24.38 11.84
C PRO A 13 -29.33 23.04 11.25
N TRP A 14 -29.88 22.21 12.14
CA TRP A 14 -30.89 21.20 11.90
C TRP A 14 -30.50 19.90 11.19
N GLY A 15 -30.36 18.85 12.01
CA GLY A 15 -30.25 17.45 11.56
C GLY A 15 -29.81 16.44 12.60
N LEU A 16 -30.23 16.62 13.86
CA LEU A 16 -30.15 15.56 14.86
C LEU A 16 -31.33 14.62 14.66
N LEU A 17 -31.10 13.53 13.93
CA LEU A 17 -31.72 12.20 14.05
C LEU A 17 -31.17 11.36 12.89
N GLY A 18 -30.18 10.54 13.15
CA GLY A 18 -29.58 9.65 12.14
C GLY A 18 -28.17 9.22 12.43
N LEU A 19 -27.75 9.22 13.70
CA LEU A 19 -26.47 8.64 14.10
C LEU A 19 -26.71 7.26 14.68
N ALA A 20 -26.91 6.32 13.82
CA ALA A 20 -26.68 4.89 13.98
C ALA A 20 -27.11 4.25 12.67
N LEU A 21 -26.21 3.97 11.80
CA LEU A 21 -26.33 3.14 10.60
C LEU A 21 -25.46 3.70 9.49
N ILE A 22 -24.17 3.74 9.68
CA ILE A 22 -23.21 3.79 8.58
C ILE A 22 -22.17 2.73 8.87
N PHE A 23 -22.61 1.51 8.75
CA PHE A 23 -21.78 0.38 8.47
C PHE A 23 -22.47 -0.31 7.34
N PHE A 24 -21.75 -0.58 6.27
CA PHE A 24 -22.15 -1.28 5.07
C PHE A 24 -22.79 -0.42 4.03
N ALA A 25 -22.05 -0.16 3.08
CA ALA A 25 -22.59 -0.35 1.73
C ALA A 25 -21.45 -0.15 0.81
N VAL A 26 -21.20 -1.15 0.15
CA VAL A 26 -21.12 -1.03 -1.28
C VAL A 26 -22.42 -0.40 -1.75
N LEU A 27 -22.49 0.91 -1.84
CA LEU A 27 -23.58 1.62 -2.46
C LEU A 27 -23.19 1.89 -3.90
N GLY A 28 -23.48 0.93 -4.75
CA GLY A 28 -23.79 1.22 -6.14
C GLY A 28 -25.09 2.05 -6.17
N PHE A 29 -25.07 3.27 -6.64
CA PHE A 29 -26.28 3.94 -7.07
C PHE A 29 -26.79 3.24 -8.33
N SER A 30 -27.80 2.38 -8.18
CA SER A 30 -28.54 1.87 -9.31
C SER A 30 -29.77 2.71 -9.54
N SER A 31 -29.95 3.21 -10.75
CA SER A 31 -31.28 3.38 -11.32
C SER A 31 -32.01 2.03 -11.22
N GLU A 32 -33.30 2.07 -10.88
CA GLU A 32 -34.20 0.93 -10.83
C GLU A 32 -34.16 0.11 -12.14
N GLU A 33 -33.29 -0.88 -12.18
CA GLU A 33 -33.42 -2.01 -13.09
C GLU A 33 -33.14 -3.30 -12.32
N ALA A 34 -34.00 -4.28 -12.54
CA ALA A 34 -34.04 -5.55 -11.87
C ALA A 34 -32.65 -6.19 -11.75
N ALA A 35 -32.22 -6.45 -10.52
CA ALA A 35 -30.97 -7.14 -10.22
C ALA A 35 -31.00 -8.55 -10.82
N GLY A 36 -30.37 -8.72 -11.98
CA GLY A 36 -30.19 -10.02 -12.61
C GLY A 36 -29.19 -10.88 -11.84
N CYS A 37 -29.46 -12.16 -11.76
CA CYS A 37 -28.47 -13.11 -11.31
C CYS A 37 -27.25 -13.05 -12.22
N ALA A 38 -26.09 -12.69 -11.69
CA ALA A 38 -24.86 -12.80 -12.47
C ALA A 38 -24.57 -14.29 -12.68
N VAL A 39 -24.58 -14.68 -13.94
CA VAL A 39 -24.42 -16.04 -14.38
C VAL A 39 -23.00 -16.51 -14.04
N SER A 40 -22.85 -17.49 -13.15
CA SER A 40 -21.70 -18.37 -13.27
C SER A 40 -21.94 -19.17 -14.53
N ILE A 41 -21.18 -18.94 -15.60
CA ILE A 41 -21.24 -19.76 -16.80
C ILE A 41 -20.86 -21.15 -16.36
N SER A 42 -21.85 -22.06 -16.31
CA SER A 42 -21.54 -23.47 -16.26
C SER A 42 -20.86 -23.85 -17.58
N ALA A 43 -20.02 -24.86 -17.56
CA ALA A 43 -19.27 -25.30 -18.73
C ALA A 43 -20.18 -25.68 -19.96
N ASP A 44 -21.47 -25.70 -19.77
CA ASP A 44 -22.47 -26.02 -20.82
C ASP A 44 -23.17 -24.78 -21.41
N GLY A 45 -22.87 -23.56 -20.91
CA GLY A 45 -23.41 -22.31 -21.46
C GLY A 45 -24.91 -22.09 -21.24
N SER A 46 -25.56 -22.82 -20.33
CA SER A 46 -26.99 -22.63 -20.04
C SER A 46 -27.24 -21.32 -19.33
N HIS A 47 -28.20 -20.52 -19.86
CA HIS A 47 -28.66 -19.30 -19.25
C HIS A 47 -29.62 -19.58 -18.11
N LEU A 48 -29.38 -18.92 -16.99
CA LEU A 48 -30.22 -19.00 -15.79
C LEU A 48 -31.34 -17.98 -15.88
N GLY A 49 -32.57 -18.43 -15.71
CA GLY A 49 -33.77 -17.63 -15.94
C GLY A 49 -34.32 -16.87 -14.74
N ASP A 50 -33.89 -17.19 -13.53
CA ASP A 50 -34.49 -16.65 -12.30
C ASP A 50 -33.63 -15.52 -11.68
N LEU A 51 -34.33 -14.53 -11.15
CA LEU A 51 -33.74 -13.41 -10.41
C LEU A 51 -33.62 -13.75 -8.93
N LEU A 52 -32.44 -13.53 -8.35
CA LEU A 52 -32.26 -13.47 -6.92
C LEU A 52 -32.40 -12.02 -6.47
N THR A 53 -33.42 -11.74 -5.66
CA THR A 53 -33.61 -10.41 -5.06
C THR A 53 -33.22 -10.43 -3.59
N THR A 54 -32.63 -9.35 -3.12
CA THR A 54 -32.26 -9.20 -1.70
C THR A 54 -33.48 -9.09 -0.78
N SER A 55 -34.65 -8.73 -1.33
CA SER A 55 -35.90 -8.59 -0.58
C SER A 55 -36.45 -9.91 0.00
N ASP A 56 -36.02 -11.04 -0.56
CA ASP A 56 -36.50 -12.37 -0.14
C ASP A 56 -35.62 -13.02 0.91
N LEU A 57 -34.47 -12.42 1.21
CA LEU A 57 -33.48 -12.95 2.17
C LEU A 57 -33.06 -11.84 3.14
N GLU A 58 -33.36 -12.02 4.41
CA GLU A 58 -32.88 -11.18 5.49
C GLU A 58 -31.64 -11.83 6.11
N ILE A 59 -30.56 -11.06 6.21
CA ILE A 59 -29.30 -11.46 6.83
C ILE A 59 -29.02 -10.52 7.98
N GLN A 60 -28.71 -11.05 9.13
CA GLN A 60 -28.37 -10.30 10.33
C GLN A 60 -27.10 -10.86 10.95
N ILE A 61 -26.28 -9.98 11.55
CA ILE A 61 -25.20 -10.35 12.46
C ILE A 61 -25.46 -9.77 13.84
N ASN A 62 -25.48 -10.62 14.84
CA ASN A 62 -25.80 -10.22 16.23
C ASN A 62 -27.10 -9.39 16.32
N GLY A 63 -28.09 -9.69 15.47
CA GLY A 63 -29.37 -8.98 15.40
C GLY A 63 -29.33 -7.66 14.62
N LEU A 64 -28.19 -7.27 14.05
CA LEU A 64 -28.08 -6.11 13.19
C LEU A 64 -28.21 -6.51 11.71
N PRO A 65 -29.03 -5.81 10.93
CA PRO A 65 -29.21 -6.16 9.52
C PRO A 65 -27.93 -5.98 8.72
N LEU A 66 -27.64 -6.95 7.85
CA LEU A 66 -26.54 -6.96 6.91
C LEU A 66 -27.12 -6.93 5.49
N SER A 67 -26.84 -5.88 4.75
CA SER A 67 -27.23 -5.79 3.33
C SER A 67 -26.17 -6.44 2.45
N LEU A 68 -26.59 -7.40 1.61
CA LEU A 68 -25.74 -7.97 0.58
C LEU A 68 -26.26 -7.49 -0.79
N ASP A 69 -25.39 -6.92 -1.60
CA ASP A 69 -25.68 -6.67 -3.01
C ASP A 69 -25.43 -7.95 -3.81
N LEU A 70 -26.50 -8.69 -4.09
CA LEU A 70 -26.42 -9.93 -4.85
C LEU A 70 -26.24 -9.68 -6.37
N SER A 71 -26.31 -8.44 -6.81
CA SER A 71 -26.08 -8.08 -8.23
C SER A 71 -24.60 -8.00 -8.58
N GLN A 72 -23.72 -7.84 -7.58
CA GLN A 72 -22.27 -7.77 -7.82
C GLN A 72 -21.68 -9.15 -8.00
N THR A 73 -20.70 -9.24 -8.90
CA THR A 73 -19.94 -10.48 -9.15
C THR A 73 -18.84 -10.71 -8.11
N ALA A 74 -18.42 -9.64 -7.43
CA ALA A 74 -17.38 -9.72 -6.41
C ALA A 74 -17.88 -10.44 -5.13
N PRO A 75 -17.07 -11.28 -4.51
CA PRO A 75 -17.35 -11.80 -3.20
C PRO A 75 -17.36 -10.65 -2.19
N ILE A 76 -18.38 -10.63 -1.34
CA ILE A 76 -18.53 -9.58 -0.34
C ILE A 76 -17.88 -10.06 0.95
N ALA A 77 -16.77 -9.45 1.34
CA ALA A 77 -16.28 -9.53 2.69
C ALA A 77 -17.16 -8.63 3.58
N ALA A 78 -17.93 -9.23 4.46
CA ALA A 78 -18.70 -8.47 5.44
C ALA A 78 -17.83 -8.31 6.68
N PRO A 79 -17.43 -7.09 7.08
CA PRO A 79 -16.87 -6.87 8.40
C PRO A 79 -17.97 -7.21 9.41
N LEU A 80 -17.69 -8.17 10.27
CA LEU A 80 -18.60 -8.53 11.34
C LEU A 80 -18.09 -7.87 12.62
N SER A 81 -18.93 -7.04 13.25
CA SER A 81 -18.66 -6.52 14.58
C SER A 81 -18.55 -7.69 15.55
N LEU A 82 -17.32 -8.02 15.97
CA LEU A 82 -17.05 -9.14 16.84
C LEU A 82 -17.20 -8.70 18.29
N SER A 83 -18.25 -9.20 18.97
CA SER A 83 -18.26 -9.14 20.44
C SER A 83 -17.18 -10.07 20.98
N ARG A 84 -16.29 -9.55 21.84
CA ARG A 84 -15.28 -10.37 22.53
C ARG A 84 -15.88 -11.21 23.67
N GLU A 85 -17.10 -10.91 24.10
CA GLU A 85 -17.72 -11.50 25.29
C GLU A 85 -18.79 -12.54 24.93
N THR A 86 -19.31 -12.55 23.71
CA THR A 86 -20.38 -13.47 23.27
C THR A 86 -20.08 -13.97 21.88
N ALA A 87 -20.52 -15.18 21.56
CA ALA A 87 -20.43 -15.74 20.22
C ALA A 87 -21.11 -14.84 19.18
N ASN A 88 -20.48 -14.63 18.04
CA ASN A 88 -21.06 -13.87 16.95
C ASN A 88 -21.93 -14.78 16.09
N ILE A 89 -23.19 -14.40 15.94
CA ILE A 89 -24.20 -15.21 15.26
C ILE A 89 -24.65 -14.53 13.97
N LEU A 90 -24.44 -15.20 12.85
CA LEU A 90 -25.02 -14.87 11.57
C LEU A 90 -26.40 -15.53 11.48
N THR A 91 -27.45 -14.71 11.34
CA THR A 91 -28.83 -15.20 11.19
C THR A 91 -29.30 -14.97 9.75
N LEU A 92 -29.83 -16.00 9.14
CA LEU A 92 -30.38 -16.02 7.79
C LEU A 92 -31.85 -16.35 7.86
N THR A 93 -32.71 -15.46 7.36
CA THR A 93 -34.17 -15.66 7.35
C THR A 93 -34.72 -15.42 5.96
N THR A 94 -35.51 -16.35 5.45
CA THR A 94 -36.24 -16.20 4.20
C THR A 94 -37.67 -16.70 4.34
N SER A 95 -38.59 -15.96 3.76
CA SER A 95 -39.99 -16.38 3.57
C SER A 95 -40.21 -17.05 2.23
N ASP A 96 -39.26 -16.94 1.32
CA ASP A 96 -39.32 -17.58 0.00
C ASP A 96 -38.99 -19.08 0.12
N ARG A 97 -40.00 -19.92 -0.26
CA ARG A 97 -39.87 -21.38 -0.19
C ARG A 97 -39.00 -21.96 -1.28
N ASP A 98 -38.79 -21.22 -2.35
CA ASP A 98 -37.97 -21.63 -3.48
C ASP A 98 -36.50 -21.27 -3.29
N LEU A 99 -36.21 -20.42 -2.30
CA LEU A 99 -34.84 -20.04 -1.94
C LEU A 99 -34.19 -21.13 -1.10
N GLN A 100 -33.08 -21.64 -1.60
CA GLN A 100 -32.25 -22.65 -0.93
C GLN A 100 -30.96 -22.03 -0.44
N LEU A 101 -30.67 -22.22 0.83
CA LEU A 101 -29.45 -21.74 1.50
C LEU A 101 -28.57 -22.93 1.87
N SER A 102 -27.28 -22.80 1.68
CA SER A 102 -26.31 -23.75 2.23
C SER A 102 -25.06 -23.05 2.73
N TRP A 103 -24.46 -23.58 3.77
CA TRP A 103 -23.23 -23.12 4.39
C TRP A 103 -22.16 -24.19 4.26
N ASN A 104 -21.06 -23.86 3.60
CA ASN A 104 -19.99 -24.82 3.26
C ASN A 104 -20.55 -26.13 2.66
N GLY A 105 -21.54 -26.00 1.79
CA GLY A 105 -22.22 -27.11 1.13
C GLY A 105 -23.30 -27.82 1.99
N GLN A 106 -23.44 -27.51 3.26
CA GLN A 106 -24.50 -28.06 4.11
C GLN A 106 -25.78 -27.22 3.98
N LYS A 107 -26.90 -27.88 3.67
CA LYS A 107 -28.20 -27.23 3.53
C LYS A 107 -28.65 -26.59 4.85
N LEU A 108 -29.10 -25.35 4.77
CA LEU A 108 -29.69 -24.61 5.87
C LEU A 108 -31.21 -24.64 5.83
N THR A 109 -31.83 -24.57 7.00
CA THR A 109 -33.27 -24.41 7.15
C THR A 109 -33.56 -23.04 7.75
N SER A 110 -34.37 -22.22 7.08
CA SER A 110 -34.74 -20.87 7.56
C SER A 110 -35.73 -20.94 8.72
N PRO A 111 -35.55 -20.13 9.79
CA PRO A 111 -34.36 -19.33 10.06
C PRO A 111 -33.15 -20.18 10.44
N ALA A 112 -31.97 -19.79 9.96
CA ALA A 112 -30.71 -20.42 10.32
C ALA A 112 -29.86 -19.48 11.16
N ALA A 113 -29.20 -20.01 12.19
CA ALA A 113 -28.24 -19.28 13.03
C ALA A 113 -26.91 -20.02 12.96
N ILE A 114 -25.84 -19.30 12.63
CA ILE A 114 -24.50 -19.84 12.39
C ILE A 114 -23.50 -19.05 13.24
N GLU A 115 -22.71 -19.75 14.03
CA GLU A 115 -21.60 -19.15 14.76
C GLU A 115 -20.44 -18.89 13.81
N VAL A 116 -19.88 -17.66 13.81
CA VAL A 116 -18.88 -17.19 12.84
C VAL A 116 -17.59 -16.68 13.48
N ASP A 117 -17.33 -16.98 14.73
CA ASP A 117 -16.23 -16.40 15.52
C ASP A 117 -14.82 -16.77 15.04
N GLN A 118 -14.68 -17.81 14.25
CA GLN A 118 -13.37 -18.33 13.82
C GLN A 118 -13.13 -18.15 12.33
N LEU A 119 -13.91 -17.32 11.66
CA LEU A 119 -13.72 -17.05 10.25
C LEU A 119 -12.71 -15.90 10.06
N SER A 120 -11.72 -16.14 9.21
CA SER A 120 -10.70 -15.18 8.82
C SER A 120 -10.46 -15.32 7.31
N PRO A 121 -9.63 -14.51 6.68
CA PRO A 121 -9.26 -14.72 5.28
C PRO A 121 -8.75 -16.14 5.00
N GLN A 122 -8.05 -16.74 5.96
CA GLN A 122 -7.54 -18.13 5.84
C GLN A 122 -8.58 -19.19 6.18
N THR A 123 -9.68 -18.84 6.84
CA THR A 123 -10.73 -19.77 7.30
C THR A 123 -12.11 -19.29 6.89
N THR A 124 -12.24 -18.80 5.66
CA THR A 124 -13.52 -18.33 5.12
C THR A 124 -14.55 -19.44 5.02
N ALA A 125 -15.82 -19.07 5.12
CA ALA A 125 -16.96 -19.94 4.81
C ALA A 125 -17.69 -19.47 3.56
N THR A 126 -18.36 -20.38 2.88
CA THR A 126 -19.17 -20.04 1.70
C THR A 126 -20.65 -20.20 2.02
N LEU A 127 -21.39 -19.07 1.96
CA LEU A 127 -22.84 -19.08 1.90
C LEU A 127 -23.25 -19.21 0.44
N THR A 128 -23.93 -20.32 0.10
CA THR A 128 -24.53 -20.47 -1.23
C THR A 128 -26.03 -20.16 -1.16
N ILE A 129 -26.45 -19.28 -2.01
CA ILE A 129 -27.86 -18.86 -2.19
C ILE A 129 -28.28 -19.37 -3.57
N ARG A 130 -29.40 -20.11 -3.64
CA ARG A 130 -29.89 -20.69 -4.89
C ARG A 130 -31.40 -20.52 -4.98
N LYS A 131 -31.89 -20.13 -6.18
CA LYS A 131 -33.30 -20.09 -6.54
C LYS A 131 -33.46 -20.59 -7.97
N GLY A 132 -34.16 -21.70 -8.17
CA GLY A 132 -34.21 -22.37 -9.47
C GLY A 132 -32.81 -22.77 -9.92
N ASP A 133 -32.44 -22.35 -11.13
CA ASP A 133 -31.12 -22.57 -11.71
C ASP A 133 -30.11 -21.48 -11.34
N CYS A 134 -30.60 -20.37 -10.76
CA CYS A 134 -29.73 -19.29 -10.34
C CYS A 134 -29.00 -19.63 -9.04
N ARG A 135 -27.68 -19.41 -9.01
CA ARG A 135 -26.83 -19.66 -7.85
C ARG A 135 -25.89 -18.50 -7.58
N ARG A 136 -25.75 -18.14 -6.31
CA ARG A 136 -24.77 -17.17 -5.83
C ARG A 136 -23.97 -17.78 -4.67
N ASN A 137 -22.67 -17.62 -4.75
CA ASN A 137 -21.78 -17.91 -3.63
C ASN A 137 -21.33 -16.60 -3.01
N VAL A 138 -21.43 -16.51 -1.69
CA VAL A 138 -20.95 -15.38 -0.90
C VAL A 138 -19.89 -15.91 0.04
N THR A 139 -18.68 -15.38 -0.06
CA THR A 139 -17.62 -15.68 0.90
C THR A 139 -17.89 -14.89 2.18
N VAL A 140 -17.91 -15.55 3.31
CA VAL A 140 -18.08 -14.95 4.62
C VAL A 140 -16.81 -15.11 5.43
N GLN A 141 -16.33 -14.00 5.97
CA GLN A 141 -15.17 -13.94 6.84
C GLN A 141 -15.42 -12.94 7.96
N THR A 142 -14.72 -13.06 9.06
CA THR A 142 -14.78 -12.11 10.17
C THR A 142 -13.59 -11.18 10.11
N LEU A 143 -13.83 -9.90 10.35
CA LEU A 143 -12.81 -8.86 10.41
C LEU A 143 -12.86 -8.19 11.79
N PRO A 144 -11.72 -7.68 12.30
CA PRO A 144 -11.73 -6.85 13.50
C PRO A 144 -12.62 -5.62 13.31
N ASP A 145 -13.26 -5.13 14.39
CA ASP A 145 -14.10 -3.92 14.37
C ASP A 145 -13.35 -2.70 13.82
N SER A 146 -12.04 -2.66 14.05
CA SER A 146 -11.16 -1.58 13.57
C SER A 146 -10.66 -1.78 12.14
N PHE A 147 -10.99 -2.90 11.45
CA PHE A 147 -10.63 -3.07 10.04
C PHE A 147 -11.47 -2.10 9.19
N PRO A 148 -10.84 -1.20 8.43
CA PRO A 148 -11.58 -0.19 7.69
C PRO A 148 -12.46 -0.81 6.61
N ALA A 149 -13.62 -0.21 6.37
CA ALA A 149 -14.43 -0.56 5.21
C ALA A 149 -13.69 -0.17 3.93
N VAL A 150 -13.58 -1.10 3.01
CA VAL A 150 -12.90 -0.93 1.72
C VAL A 150 -13.84 -1.40 0.62
N GLN A 151 -14.01 -0.58 -0.41
CA GLN A 151 -14.78 -0.91 -1.60
C GLN A 151 -13.84 -1.19 -2.76
N PHE A 152 -14.06 -2.28 -3.49
CA PHE A 152 -13.45 -2.54 -4.78
C PHE A 152 -14.45 -2.23 -5.89
N THR A 153 -14.01 -1.51 -6.92
CA THR A 153 -14.85 -1.18 -8.08
C THR A 153 -14.11 -1.48 -9.37
N GLY A 154 -14.89 -1.79 -10.42
CA GLY A 154 -14.31 -2.07 -11.74
C GLY A 154 -13.86 -3.52 -11.91
N HIS A 155 -12.96 -3.73 -12.86
CA HIS A 155 -12.43 -5.04 -13.20
C HIS A 155 -11.00 -4.92 -13.72
N SER A 156 -10.08 -5.66 -13.12
CA SER A 156 -8.69 -5.68 -13.54
C SER A 156 -8.50 -6.48 -14.84
N LEU A 157 -7.66 -5.98 -15.73
CA LEU A 157 -7.24 -6.68 -16.94
C LEU A 157 -5.98 -7.53 -16.73
N SER A 158 -5.22 -7.28 -15.69
CA SER A 158 -3.96 -7.97 -15.38
C SER A 158 -4.18 -9.12 -14.39
N LYS A 159 -3.22 -10.04 -14.35
CA LYS A 159 -3.22 -11.15 -13.40
C LYS A 159 -2.53 -10.74 -12.09
N GLY A 160 -2.82 -11.52 -11.04
CA GLY A 160 -2.20 -11.37 -9.72
C GLY A 160 -3.11 -10.72 -8.71
N ASP A 161 -2.59 -10.58 -7.50
CA ASP A 161 -3.31 -10.03 -6.36
C ASP A 161 -2.73 -8.67 -5.97
N TYR A 162 -3.54 -7.83 -5.33
CA TYR A 162 -3.12 -6.55 -4.78
C TYR A 162 -2.59 -6.75 -3.37
N TYR A 163 -1.45 -6.13 -3.09
CA TYR A 163 -0.81 -6.11 -1.78
C TYR A 163 -0.68 -4.66 -1.34
N GLY A 164 -1.17 -4.35 -0.17
CA GLY A 164 -1.18 -2.97 0.30
C GLY A 164 -1.25 -2.87 1.81
N ASP A 165 -1.36 -1.65 2.25
CA ASP A 165 -1.55 -1.31 3.65
C ASP A 165 -2.68 -0.31 3.83
N LEU A 166 -3.22 -0.28 5.05
CA LEU A 166 -4.27 0.62 5.50
C LEU A 166 -3.77 1.30 6.76
N MET A 167 -3.61 2.59 6.68
CA MET A 167 -3.15 3.43 7.77
C MET A 167 -4.25 4.40 8.20
N ASN A 168 -4.32 4.66 9.49
CA ASN A 168 -5.19 5.66 10.11
C ASN A 168 -4.36 6.57 11.00
N ASP A 169 -4.76 7.82 11.12
CA ASP A 169 -4.10 8.77 12.04
C ASP A 169 -4.28 8.40 13.52
N ASP A 170 -5.40 7.76 13.88
CA ASP A 170 -5.79 7.46 15.26
C ASP A 170 -6.18 6.00 15.49
N GLY A 171 -5.82 5.08 14.57
CA GLY A 171 -6.32 3.71 14.62
C GLY A 171 -5.26 2.64 14.36
N ASP A 172 -5.71 1.39 14.35
CA ASP A 172 -4.88 0.27 13.96
C ASP A 172 -4.46 0.39 12.49
N SER A 173 -3.27 -0.11 12.20
CA SER A 173 -2.80 -0.26 10.83
C SER A 173 -2.89 -1.72 10.39
N TYR A 174 -3.07 -1.92 9.11
CA TYR A 174 -3.19 -3.25 8.50
C TYR A 174 -2.36 -3.35 7.26
N ILE A 175 -1.77 -4.50 7.01
CA ILE A 175 -1.40 -4.92 5.67
C ILE A 175 -2.48 -5.86 5.15
N PHE A 176 -2.71 -5.87 3.84
CA PHE A 176 -3.74 -6.69 3.23
C PHE A 176 -3.30 -7.26 1.87
N LYS A 177 -3.95 -8.38 1.50
CA LYS A 177 -3.91 -8.96 0.17
C LYS A 177 -5.33 -9.12 -0.34
N MET A 178 -5.61 -8.63 -1.55
CA MET A 178 -6.89 -8.76 -2.25
C MET A 178 -6.69 -9.37 -3.63
N ASP A 179 -7.65 -10.17 -4.07
CA ASP A 179 -7.67 -10.66 -5.45
C ASP A 179 -8.19 -9.61 -6.45
N ASN A 180 -8.26 -9.98 -7.73
CA ASN A 180 -8.74 -9.13 -8.81
C ASN A 180 -10.22 -8.75 -8.76
N ASP A 181 -10.97 -9.40 -7.90
CA ASP A 181 -12.40 -9.15 -7.68
C ASP A 181 -12.63 -8.40 -6.36
N GLY A 182 -11.55 -8.00 -5.68
CA GLY A 182 -11.61 -7.26 -4.42
C GLY A 182 -11.89 -8.12 -3.20
N GLN A 183 -11.78 -9.46 -3.32
CA GLN A 183 -11.88 -10.32 -2.16
C GLN A 183 -10.62 -10.21 -1.31
N LEU A 184 -10.79 -9.95 -0.01
CA LEU A 184 -9.71 -9.97 0.95
C LEU A 184 -9.23 -11.42 1.19
N LEU A 185 -7.98 -11.70 0.82
CA LEU A 185 -7.36 -13.01 0.93
C LEU A 185 -6.51 -13.17 2.20
N TYR A 186 -5.94 -12.06 2.67
CA TYR A 186 -5.11 -12.03 3.86
C TYR A 186 -5.12 -10.64 4.47
N TYR A 187 -4.98 -10.55 5.78
CA TYR A 187 -4.61 -9.33 6.49
C TYR A 187 -3.77 -9.66 7.72
N TYR A 188 -2.95 -8.69 8.12
CA TYR A 188 -2.28 -8.68 9.41
C TYR A 188 -2.53 -7.33 10.07
N ARG A 189 -2.89 -7.33 11.36
CA ARG A 189 -3.12 -6.13 12.16
C ARG A 189 -1.85 -5.78 12.90
N GLY A 190 -1.29 -4.61 12.61
CA GLY A 190 -0.22 -4.03 13.41
C GLY A 190 -0.73 -3.52 14.75
N PHE A 191 0.13 -3.59 15.75
CA PHE A 191 -0.21 -3.02 17.04
C PHE A 191 -0.15 -1.49 16.95
N TYR A 192 -1.28 -0.83 17.22
CA TYR A 192 -1.29 0.61 17.39
C TYR A 192 -0.61 0.99 18.71
N ASN A 193 0.51 1.68 18.62
CA ASN A 193 1.26 2.16 19.79
C ASN A 193 1.77 3.59 19.65
N LYS A 194 1.20 4.40 18.76
CA LYS A 194 1.67 5.74 18.38
C LYS A 194 3.06 5.78 17.72
N SER A 195 3.66 4.63 17.43
CA SER A 195 5.04 4.52 16.92
C SER A 195 5.11 4.34 15.43
N GLY A 196 3.99 4.21 14.75
CA GLY A 196 3.91 4.00 13.33
C GLY A 196 2.95 2.89 12.90
N SER A 197 2.98 2.56 11.64
CA SER A 197 2.07 1.63 10.98
C SER A 197 2.83 0.46 10.36
N VAL A 198 2.22 -0.73 10.35
CA VAL A 198 2.67 -1.81 9.48
C VAL A 198 2.44 -1.41 8.03
N MET A 199 3.42 -1.66 7.16
CA MET A 199 3.36 -1.22 5.78
C MET A 199 4.32 -1.98 4.86
N ASN A 200 4.31 -1.62 3.58
CA ASN A 200 5.21 -2.14 2.57
C ASN A 200 5.12 -3.66 2.43
N PHE A 201 3.88 -4.16 2.29
CA PHE A 201 3.62 -5.59 2.12
C PHE A 201 3.98 -6.02 0.70
N GLN A 202 4.88 -6.98 0.58
CA GLN A 202 5.43 -7.46 -0.70
C GLN A 202 5.41 -8.98 -0.78
N LYS A 203 5.33 -9.48 -2.02
CA LYS A 203 5.52 -10.88 -2.38
C LYS A 203 6.89 -11.05 -3.04
N HIS A 204 7.58 -12.14 -2.72
CA HIS A 204 8.85 -12.53 -3.31
C HIS A 204 8.78 -13.95 -3.82
N GLU A 205 9.26 -14.17 -5.03
CA GLU A 205 9.36 -15.50 -5.64
C GLU A 205 10.84 -15.83 -5.83
N LEU A 206 11.32 -16.85 -5.13
CA LEU A 206 12.70 -17.30 -5.18
C LEU A 206 12.72 -18.81 -5.42
N ASP A 207 13.27 -19.25 -6.56
CA ASP A 207 13.42 -20.66 -6.90
C ASP A 207 12.12 -21.49 -6.71
N ASP A 208 10.99 -20.95 -7.20
CA ASP A 208 9.64 -21.52 -7.06
C ASP A 208 9.09 -21.57 -5.62
N VAL A 209 9.71 -20.86 -4.69
CA VAL A 209 9.23 -20.68 -3.31
C VAL A 209 8.70 -19.26 -3.12
N THR A 210 7.48 -19.16 -2.61
CA THR A 210 6.85 -17.87 -2.28
C THR A 210 7.18 -17.46 -0.87
N TYR A 211 7.64 -16.21 -0.73
CA TYR A 211 7.80 -15.52 0.55
C TYR A 211 7.00 -14.21 0.53
N TYR A 212 6.69 -13.72 1.72
CA TYR A 212 6.13 -12.39 1.88
C TYR A 212 6.99 -11.59 2.87
N SER A 213 6.98 -10.27 2.72
CA SER A 213 7.61 -9.40 3.70
C SER A 213 6.77 -8.17 3.99
N PHE A 214 6.92 -7.62 5.18
CA PHE A 214 6.35 -6.35 5.56
C PHE A 214 7.17 -5.68 6.65
N PHE A 215 7.11 -4.35 6.70
CA PHE A 215 7.70 -3.56 7.78
C PHE A 215 6.75 -3.51 8.98
N GLU A 216 7.31 -3.68 10.17
CA GLU A 216 6.62 -3.52 11.45
C GLU A 216 7.39 -2.55 12.35
N PRO A 217 6.76 -1.44 12.80
CA PRO A 217 7.41 -0.47 13.65
C PRO A 217 7.63 -1.01 15.06
N THR A 218 8.71 -0.60 15.71
CA THR A 218 8.92 -0.90 17.13
C THR A 218 8.24 0.12 18.03
N ALA A 219 7.80 -0.31 19.23
CA ALA A 219 7.27 0.58 20.24
C ALA A 219 8.39 1.53 20.72
N ASN A 220 8.14 2.84 20.78
CA ASN A 220 8.97 3.91 21.35
C ASN A 220 9.77 4.79 20.36
N VAL A 221 9.33 4.93 19.13
CA VAL A 221 9.85 5.98 18.25
C VAL A 221 9.19 7.32 18.63
N SER A 222 9.95 8.39 18.74
CA SER A 222 9.40 9.70 19.11
C SER A 222 8.48 10.26 18.01
N ASP A 223 7.39 10.93 18.41
CA ASP A 223 6.43 11.59 17.50
C ASP A 223 7.11 12.49 16.43
N HIS A 224 8.31 12.98 16.72
CA HIS A 224 9.07 13.85 15.82
C HIS A 224 9.59 13.12 14.56
N LEU A 225 9.93 11.84 14.66
CA LEU A 225 10.42 11.05 13.52
C LEU A 225 9.27 10.67 12.57
N LEU A 226 8.07 10.46 13.09
CA LEU A 226 6.87 10.24 12.27
C LEU A 226 6.54 11.44 11.40
N TYR A 227 6.79 12.66 11.89
CA TYR A 227 6.58 13.88 11.13
C TYR A 227 7.49 13.97 9.89
N MET A 228 8.66 13.35 9.93
CA MET A 228 9.61 13.28 8.80
C MET A 228 9.30 12.15 7.82
N GLY A 229 8.28 11.32 8.07
CA GLY A 229 7.94 10.17 7.22
C GLY A 229 8.85 8.96 7.41
N VAL A 230 9.76 8.98 8.41
CA VAL A 230 10.66 7.87 8.71
C VAL A 230 10.14 7.12 9.93
N GLN A 231 9.93 5.82 9.77
CA GLN A 231 9.60 4.91 10.87
C GLN A 231 10.71 3.89 11.04
N TYR A 232 11.03 3.56 12.29
CA TYR A 232 12.04 2.58 12.63
C TYR A 232 11.41 1.29 13.15
N GLY A 233 11.90 0.17 12.69
CA GLY A 233 11.38 -1.13 13.04
C GLY A 233 12.20 -2.26 12.44
N HIS A 234 11.52 -3.32 12.08
CA HIS A 234 12.11 -4.49 11.47
C HIS A 234 11.24 -5.00 10.31
N ILE A 235 11.87 -5.75 9.42
CA ILE A 235 11.17 -6.47 8.36
C ILE A 235 10.82 -7.85 8.87
N ASN A 236 9.54 -8.22 8.81
CA ASN A 236 9.09 -9.59 8.99
C ASN A 236 9.10 -10.30 7.64
N ILE A 237 9.70 -11.49 7.59
CA ILE A 237 9.62 -12.40 6.45
C ILE A 237 8.69 -13.55 6.84
N LEU A 238 7.72 -13.82 5.96
CA LEU A 238 6.73 -14.88 6.10
C LEU A 238 6.93 -15.94 5.02
N ASP A 239 6.55 -17.17 5.34
CA ASP A 239 6.42 -18.25 4.36
C ASP A 239 5.11 -18.16 3.56
N ASP A 240 4.87 -19.13 2.68
CA ASP A 240 3.66 -19.23 1.84
C ASP A 240 2.37 -19.50 2.64
N GLN A 241 2.50 -19.87 3.93
CA GLN A 241 1.39 -20.02 4.89
C GLN A 241 1.22 -18.79 5.80
N TYR A 242 1.90 -17.68 5.47
CA TYR A 242 1.93 -16.44 6.25
C TYR A 242 2.45 -16.61 7.69
N GLN A 243 3.29 -17.63 7.92
CA GLN A 243 3.96 -17.80 9.20
C GLN A 243 5.28 -17.05 9.18
N ARG A 244 5.54 -16.24 10.22
CA ARG A 244 6.80 -15.50 10.34
C ARG A 244 7.96 -16.47 10.54
N ILE A 245 8.90 -16.45 9.61
CA ILE A 245 10.11 -17.29 9.62
C ILE A 245 11.37 -16.51 10.03
N LYS A 246 11.41 -15.20 9.77
CA LYS A 246 12.58 -14.37 10.11
C LYS A 246 12.17 -12.92 10.39
N GLN A 247 12.94 -12.25 11.23
CA GLN A 247 12.96 -10.78 11.34
C GLN A 247 14.34 -10.28 10.91
N VAL A 248 14.36 -9.20 10.13
CA VAL A 248 15.58 -8.60 9.60
C VAL A 248 15.69 -7.16 10.08
N GLU A 249 16.86 -6.79 10.52
CA GLU A 249 17.28 -5.46 10.93
C GLU A 249 18.64 -5.13 10.30
N LEU A 250 19.12 -3.91 10.47
CA LEU A 250 20.47 -3.52 10.07
C LEU A 250 21.52 -4.21 10.95
N LEU A 251 22.56 -4.74 10.34
CA LEU A 251 23.64 -5.39 11.04
C LEU A 251 24.74 -4.40 11.43
N PRO A 252 25.57 -4.74 12.44
CA PRO A 252 26.73 -3.95 12.79
C PRO A 252 27.68 -3.75 11.62
N SER A 253 28.17 -2.51 11.46
CA SER A 253 29.11 -2.09 10.43
C SER A 253 30.00 -0.95 10.93
N ASP A 254 30.91 -0.47 10.09
CA ASP A 254 31.74 0.70 10.44
C ASP A 254 30.88 1.98 10.59
N VAL A 255 29.81 2.10 9.79
CA VAL A 255 28.89 3.24 9.83
C VAL A 255 27.87 3.12 10.97
N LEU A 256 27.46 1.90 11.30
CA LEU A 256 26.49 1.58 12.35
C LEU A 256 27.03 0.50 13.31
N PRO A 257 27.96 0.83 14.23
CA PRO A 257 28.73 -0.17 15.00
C PRO A 257 27.90 -1.13 15.86
N THR A 258 26.67 -0.76 16.23
CA THR A 258 25.78 -1.60 17.04
C THR A 258 24.74 -2.34 16.23
N GLY A 259 24.65 -2.10 14.91
CA GLY A 259 23.46 -2.46 14.16
C GLY A 259 22.24 -1.69 14.64
N GLY A 260 21.07 -2.07 14.21
CA GLY A 260 19.84 -1.45 14.69
C GLY A 260 18.64 -1.64 13.79
N MET A 261 17.60 -0.93 14.13
CA MET A 261 16.33 -0.95 13.39
C MET A 261 16.52 -0.44 11.96
N CYS A 262 15.82 -1.04 11.01
CA CYS A 262 15.71 -0.54 9.63
C CYS A 262 14.63 0.53 9.51
N GLU A 263 14.55 1.15 8.34
CA GLU A 263 13.47 2.05 7.97
C GLU A 263 12.35 1.32 7.20
N ASN A 264 11.20 1.97 7.15
CA ASN A 264 9.98 1.49 6.49
C ASN A 264 10.05 1.50 4.95
N HIS A 265 11.10 2.07 4.34
CA HIS A 265 11.03 2.46 2.94
C HIS A 265 11.22 1.31 1.95
N GLU A 266 12.27 0.52 2.07
CA GLU A 266 12.49 -0.55 1.10
C GLU A 266 13.21 -1.78 1.67
N PHE A 267 12.77 -2.93 1.19
CA PHE A 267 13.38 -4.22 1.42
C PHE A 267 13.28 -5.06 0.15
N LEU A 268 14.39 -5.61 -0.30
CA LEU A 268 14.43 -6.52 -1.44
C LEU A 268 15.01 -7.86 -1.00
N MET A 269 14.28 -8.92 -1.24
CA MET A 269 14.74 -10.28 -1.03
C MET A 269 15.43 -10.79 -2.31
N LEU A 270 16.73 -11.03 -2.25
CA LEU A 270 17.55 -11.46 -3.39
C LEU A 270 17.84 -12.97 -3.35
N GLY A 271 17.62 -13.61 -2.22
CA GLY A 271 17.78 -15.02 -1.93
C GLY A 271 17.22 -15.35 -0.55
N GLU A 272 17.19 -16.62 -0.17
CA GLU A 272 16.63 -17.07 1.12
C GLU A 272 17.23 -16.33 2.33
N ASN A 273 18.54 -16.09 2.33
CA ASN A 273 19.24 -15.30 3.35
C ASN A 273 20.03 -14.14 2.75
N HIS A 274 19.52 -13.54 1.68
CA HIS A 274 20.18 -12.49 0.95
C HIS A 274 19.22 -11.33 0.69
N TYR A 275 19.55 -10.15 1.22
CA TYR A 275 18.64 -8.99 1.24
C TYR A 275 19.37 -7.69 0.92
N LEU A 276 18.65 -6.74 0.30
CA LEU A 276 18.96 -5.31 0.34
C LEU A 276 17.93 -4.63 1.24
N ILE A 277 18.40 -3.82 2.18
CA ILE A 277 17.57 -3.15 3.17
C ILE A 277 17.98 -1.69 3.31
N THR A 278 16.99 -0.80 3.48
CA THR A 278 17.24 0.61 3.74
C THR A 278 17.25 0.93 5.22
N GLY A 279 18.04 1.94 5.56
CA GLY A 279 18.08 2.51 6.89
C GLY A 279 18.55 3.95 6.88
N SER A 280 18.72 4.52 8.05
CA SER A 280 19.38 5.79 8.22
C SER A 280 20.24 5.82 9.48
N VAL A 281 21.23 6.68 9.47
CA VAL A 281 22.13 6.88 10.59
C VAL A 281 22.32 8.36 10.87
N ASP A 282 22.16 8.75 12.14
CA ASP A 282 22.43 10.10 12.58
C ASP A 282 23.95 10.29 12.76
N GLN A 283 24.49 11.29 12.08
CA GLN A 283 25.92 11.60 12.12
C GLN A 283 26.17 13.08 12.36
N ASN A 284 27.30 13.39 13.04
CA ASN A 284 27.79 14.74 13.15
C ASN A 284 28.89 14.97 12.11
N ILE A 285 28.66 15.83 11.15
CA ILE A 285 29.59 16.19 10.09
C ILE A 285 30.02 17.63 10.20
N TRP A 286 31.26 17.94 9.78
CA TRP A 286 31.71 19.31 9.66
C TRP A 286 31.14 19.94 8.40
N MET A 287 30.29 20.97 8.56
CA MET A 287 29.72 21.72 7.45
C MET A 287 30.45 23.05 7.29
N SER A 288 31.26 23.17 6.24
CA SER A 288 32.10 24.37 6.04
C SER A 288 31.28 25.63 5.78
N SER A 289 30.10 25.54 5.17
CA SER A 289 29.19 26.66 4.97
C SER A 289 28.68 27.25 6.29
N GLU A 290 28.52 26.38 7.30
CA GLU A 290 28.03 26.75 8.63
C GLU A 290 29.18 27.05 9.62
N GLY A 291 30.41 26.64 9.28
CA GLY A 291 31.58 26.77 10.15
C GLY A 291 31.51 25.98 11.46
N ARG A 292 30.76 24.86 11.49
CA ARG A 292 30.50 24.04 12.67
C ARG A 292 30.15 22.60 12.32
N TYR A 293 30.09 21.75 13.34
CA TYR A 293 29.45 20.46 13.23
C TYR A 293 27.93 20.59 13.19
N VAL A 294 27.29 19.88 12.28
CA VAL A 294 25.84 19.77 12.14
C VAL A 294 25.43 18.30 12.24
N ARG A 295 24.26 18.05 12.80
CA ARG A 295 23.71 16.69 12.86
C ARG A 295 22.86 16.46 11.63
N ILE A 296 23.19 15.40 10.89
CA ILE A 296 22.46 14.96 9.70
C ILE A 296 21.91 13.58 9.90
N LYS A 297 20.87 13.26 9.16
CA LYS A 297 20.35 11.90 8.95
C LYS A 297 20.84 11.43 7.58
N ALA A 298 21.81 10.54 7.57
CA ALA A 298 22.36 9.96 6.35
C ALA A 298 21.56 8.72 5.96
N ALA A 299 21.20 8.61 4.68
CA ALA A 299 20.59 7.43 4.13
C ALA A 299 21.60 6.26 4.06
N LEU A 300 21.15 5.07 4.42
CA LEU A 300 21.96 3.86 4.50
C LEU A 300 21.32 2.75 3.65
N ILE A 301 22.13 2.03 2.90
CA ILE A 301 21.76 0.79 2.22
C ILE A 301 22.70 -0.29 2.73
N GLN A 302 22.18 -1.40 3.26
CA GLN A 302 22.97 -2.59 3.54
C GLN A 302 22.52 -3.73 2.65
N GLU A 303 23.50 -4.45 2.11
CA GLU A 303 23.30 -5.76 1.52
C GLU A 303 23.79 -6.81 2.52
N ILE A 304 22.87 -7.66 2.94
CA ILE A 304 23.11 -8.68 3.96
C ILE A 304 22.98 -10.04 3.31
N GLN A 305 24.01 -10.86 3.42
CA GLN A 305 23.97 -12.27 3.00
C GLN A 305 24.49 -13.16 4.11
N ASP A 306 23.71 -14.20 4.46
CA ASP A 306 24.05 -15.17 5.51
C ASP A 306 24.45 -14.51 6.85
N ASP A 307 23.71 -13.47 7.24
CA ASP A 307 23.90 -12.66 8.45
C ASP A 307 25.23 -11.86 8.47
N GLU A 308 25.82 -11.60 7.31
CA GLU A 308 26.99 -10.74 7.13
C GLU A 308 26.67 -9.56 6.20
N VAL A 309 27.20 -8.35 6.49
CA VAL A 309 27.11 -7.20 5.59
C VAL A 309 28.16 -7.40 4.49
N ILE A 310 27.72 -7.64 3.26
CA ILE A 310 28.60 -7.82 2.10
C ILE A 310 28.77 -6.57 1.25
N PHE A 311 27.86 -5.60 1.40
CA PHE A 311 27.93 -4.27 0.80
C PHE A 311 27.21 -3.27 1.70
N GLU A 312 27.77 -2.08 1.82
CA GLU A 312 27.18 -0.96 2.52
C GLU A 312 27.41 0.33 1.74
N TRP A 313 26.39 1.17 1.65
CA TRP A 313 26.47 2.50 1.07
C TRP A 313 25.82 3.52 1.99
N CYS A 314 26.54 4.61 2.27
CA CYS A 314 26.04 5.69 3.11
C CYS A 314 26.12 7.03 2.38
N SER A 315 25.04 7.79 2.37
CA SER A 315 24.98 9.07 1.67
C SER A 315 25.96 10.11 2.22
N SER A 316 26.41 9.99 3.45
CA SER A 316 27.39 10.90 4.06
C SER A 316 28.81 10.78 3.47
N ASP A 317 29.10 9.67 2.78
CA ASP A 317 30.37 9.49 2.06
C ASP A 317 30.44 10.34 0.78
N TYR A 318 29.31 10.94 0.37
CA TYR A 318 29.13 11.75 -0.82
C TYR A 318 28.73 13.19 -0.47
N PRO A 319 29.67 14.07 -0.04
CA PRO A 319 29.33 15.42 0.43
C PRO A 319 28.63 16.31 -0.62
N ALA A 320 28.69 15.96 -1.87
CA ALA A 320 27.96 16.66 -2.93
C ALA A 320 26.43 16.57 -2.72
N LEU A 321 25.92 15.43 -2.25
CA LEU A 321 24.48 15.20 -2.02
C LEU A 321 23.90 16.16 -0.98
N LEU A 322 24.67 16.58 0.04
CA LEU A 322 24.23 17.59 0.99
C LEU A 322 23.90 18.94 0.34
N LYS A 323 24.60 19.28 -0.75
CA LYS A 323 24.39 20.52 -1.51
C LYS A 323 23.26 20.40 -2.53
N GLN A 324 22.87 19.18 -2.86
CA GLN A 324 21.81 18.86 -3.79
C GLN A 324 20.44 18.75 -3.10
N SER A 325 20.42 18.75 -1.76
CA SER A 325 19.17 18.69 -1.01
C SER A 325 18.28 19.89 -1.33
N VAL A 326 17.04 19.58 -1.71
CA VAL A 326 15.97 20.54 -1.97
C VAL A 326 15.04 20.70 -0.76
N GLU A 327 15.37 20.01 0.37
CA GLU A 327 14.67 20.14 1.63
C GLU A 327 15.17 21.36 2.42
N ASN A 328 14.24 22.08 3.05
CA ASN A 328 14.59 23.23 3.89
C ASN A 328 15.03 22.76 5.29
N ASN A 329 16.19 22.14 5.37
CA ASN A 329 16.74 21.61 6.61
C ASN A 329 17.26 22.72 7.53
N ASP A 330 16.91 22.65 8.81
CA ASP A 330 17.48 23.53 9.83
C ASP A 330 18.79 22.96 10.41
N TYR A 331 19.90 23.17 9.73
CA TYR A 331 21.23 22.77 10.23
C TYR A 331 21.67 23.51 11.49
N THR A 332 20.89 24.54 11.94
CA THR A 332 21.20 25.32 13.13
C THR A 332 20.57 24.77 14.41
N ASN A 333 19.64 23.84 14.29
CA ASN A 333 18.92 23.27 15.42
C ASN A 333 19.84 22.40 16.29
N THR A 334 20.33 22.96 17.39
CA THR A 334 21.13 22.26 18.40
C THR A 334 20.36 22.01 19.70
N ASN A 335 19.12 22.51 19.77
CA ASN A 335 18.29 22.45 20.98
C ASN A 335 17.44 21.19 21.06
N ASP A 336 17.18 20.56 19.92
CA ASP A 336 16.46 19.30 19.85
C ASP A 336 17.45 18.15 19.69
N LEU A 337 17.59 17.35 20.75
CA LEU A 337 18.47 16.18 20.76
C LEU A 337 18.08 15.10 19.75
N TYR A 338 16.85 15.16 19.26
CA TYR A 338 16.29 14.19 18.31
C TYR A 338 16.30 14.70 16.88
N TYR A 339 16.54 15.99 16.67
CA TYR A 339 16.60 16.54 15.31
C TYR A 339 17.92 16.18 14.62
N ALA A 340 17.81 15.59 13.45
CA ALA A 340 18.87 15.42 12.48
C ALA A 340 18.33 15.83 11.12
N ALA A 341 19.07 16.64 10.38
CA ALA A 341 18.64 17.12 9.08
C ALA A 341 18.57 15.98 8.06
N ASP A 342 17.36 15.63 7.64
CA ASP A 342 17.10 14.58 6.64
C ASP A 342 17.27 15.15 5.24
N TYR A 343 18.51 15.17 4.75
CA TYR A 343 18.84 15.83 3.50
C TYR A 343 18.64 14.97 2.26
N ALA A 344 18.65 13.64 2.40
CA ALA A 344 18.59 12.72 1.26
C ALA A 344 17.26 11.96 1.17
N HIS A 345 16.85 11.29 2.23
CA HIS A 345 15.59 10.56 2.36
C HIS A 345 15.40 9.49 1.26
N ILE A 346 16.07 8.37 1.41
CA ILE A 346 15.91 7.23 0.50
C ILE A 346 14.50 6.64 0.64
N ASN A 347 13.83 6.33 -0.48
CA ASN A 347 12.47 5.81 -0.41
C ASN A 347 12.15 4.65 -1.36
N SER A 348 13.07 4.25 -2.23
CA SER A 348 12.96 3.00 -2.98
C SER A 348 14.30 2.50 -3.49
N LEU A 349 14.39 1.19 -3.69
CA LEU A 349 15.51 0.49 -4.31
C LEU A 349 15.01 -0.48 -5.37
N CYS A 350 15.80 -0.69 -6.43
CA CYS A 350 15.74 -1.89 -7.24
C CYS A 350 17.14 -2.27 -7.71
N VAL A 351 17.29 -3.53 -8.13
CA VAL A 351 18.52 -4.01 -8.77
C VAL A 351 18.29 -4.03 -10.26
N ASP A 352 19.20 -3.41 -11.02
CA ASP A 352 19.17 -3.47 -12.48
C ASP A 352 19.58 -4.89 -12.93
N PRO A 353 18.69 -5.64 -13.58
CA PRO A 353 18.99 -7.01 -13.99
C PRO A 353 20.07 -7.10 -15.08
N SER A 354 20.38 -5.98 -15.76
CA SER A 354 21.35 -5.96 -16.84
C SER A 354 22.80 -5.96 -16.37
N ASP A 355 23.07 -5.39 -15.19
CA ASP A 355 24.44 -5.24 -14.66
C ASP A 355 24.56 -5.52 -13.15
N GLY A 356 23.45 -5.69 -12.46
CA GLY A 356 23.41 -6.01 -11.04
C GLY A 356 23.62 -4.81 -10.10
N HIS A 357 23.67 -3.58 -10.63
CA HIS A 357 23.81 -2.37 -9.83
C HIS A 357 22.50 -1.94 -9.18
N VAL A 358 22.59 -1.12 -8.15
CA VAL A 358 21.43 -0.61 -7.41
C VAL A 358 20.95 0.70 -8.01
N ILE A 359 19.63 0.82 -8.25
CA ILE A 359 18.97 2.07 -8.53
C ILE A 359 18.19 2.48 -7.29
N ALA A 360 18.42 3.69 -6.79
CA ALA A 360 17.86 4.21 -5.55
C ALA A 360 17.22 5.58 -5.76
N SER A 361 16.05 5.79 -5.19
CA SER A 361 15.33 7.08 -5.23
C SER A 361 15.54 7.84 -3.92
N PHE A 362 15.91 9.12 -4.04
CA PHE A 362 16.16 10.04 -2.93
C PHE A 362 15.20 11.21 -3.00
N ARG A 363 14.17 11.16 -2.16
CA ARG A 363 13.07 12.13 -2.14
C ARG A 363 13.53 13.58 -1.95
N ASN A 364 14.43 13.79 -0.99
CA ASN A 364 14.84 15.13 -0.59
C ASN A 364 15.96 15.71 -1.47
N LEU A 365 16.34 14.97 -2.51
CA LEU A 365 17.23 15.44 -3.57
C LEU A 365 16.47 15.69 -4.89
N ASP A 366 15.24 15.20 -5.02
CA ASP A 366 14.52 15.06 -6.30
C ASP A 366 15.34 14.25 -7.33
N GLU A 367 16.07 13.21 -6.86
CA GLU A 367 17.04 12.45 -7.66
C GLU A 367 16.80 10.94 -7.59
N VAL A 368 17.15 10.27 -8.68
CA VAL A 368 17.33 8.81 -8.74
C VAL A 368 18.79 8.55 -9.08
N LEU A 369 19.47 7.76 -8.26
CA LEU A 369 20.89 7.42 -8.43
C LEU A 369 21.04 5.96 -8.87
N LYS A 370 21.97 5.67 -9.76
CA LYS A 370 22.50 4.33 -9.97
C LYS A 370 23.85 4.20 -9.26
N ILE A 371 23.96 3.19 -8.42
CA ILE A 371 25.09 2.97 -7.52
C ILE A 371 25.74 1.64 -7.88
N ASP A 372 27.05 1.66 -8.10
CA ASP A 372 27.84 0.44 -8.27
C ASP A 372 27.80 -0.39 -6.99
N ARG A 373 27.23 -1.59 -7.07
CA ARG A 373 27.00 -2.47 -5.91
C ARG A 373 28.30 -3.09 -5.34
N LYS A 374 29.46 -2.84 -5.96
CA LYS A 374 30.76 -3.34 -5.49
C LYS A 374 31.62 -2.24 -4.90
N THR A 375 31.61 -1.06 -5.53
CA THR A 375 32.48 0.05 -5.15
C THR A 375 31.77 1.14 -4.38
N GLY A 376 30.43 1.20 -4.47
CA GLY A 376 29.63 2.28 -3.94
C GLY A 376 29.59 3.52 -4.83
N GLU A 377 30.38 3.60 -5.90
CA GLU A 377 30.41 4.77 -6.78
C GLU A 377 29.04 5.09 -7.37
N ILE A 378 28.66 6.37 -7.38
CA ILE A 378 27.46 6.84 -8.09
C ILE A 378 27.79 6.84 -9.59
N LEU A 379 27.16 5.92 -10.33
CA LEU A 379 27.39 5.75 -11.75
C LEU A 379 26.70 6.84 -12.58
N TRP A 380 25.49 7.23 -12.16
CA TRP A 380 24.75 8.34 -12.74
C TRP A 380 23.67 8.86 -11.78
N THR A 381 23.25 10.08 -12.04
CA THR A 381 22.15 10.78 -11.36
C THR A 381 21.12 11.21 -12.41
N LEU A 382 19.84 10.95 -12.15
CA LEU A 382 18.70 11.42 -12.94
C LEU A 382 17.87 12.38 -12.07
N GLY A 383 17.65 13.59 -12.58
CA GLY A 383 16.85 14.62 -11.91
C GLY A 383 17.64 15.47 -10.91
N GLY A 384 16.93 16.34 -10.21
CA GLY A 384 17.46 17.24 -9.19
C GLY A 384 18.59 18.15 -9.65
N LEU A 385 19.45 18.54 -8.71
CA LEU A 385 20.61 19.40 -8.99
C LEU A 385 21.82 18.62 -9.56
N GLY A 386 21.81 17.31 -9.41
CA GLY A 386 22.87 16.41 -9.89
C GLY A 386 22.61 15.78 -11.25
N ASP A 387 21.59 16.21 -11.97
CA ASP A 387 21.14 15.58 -13.22
C ASP A 387 22.24 15.43 -14.28
N ASP A 388 22.54 14.20 -14.65
CA ASP A 388 23.50 13.85 -15.69
C ASP A 388 22.88 13.74 -17.10
N PHE A 389 21.53 13.69 -17.18
CA PHE A 389 20.81 13.37 -18.42
C PHE A 389 20.30 14.60 -19.18
N GLY A 390 20.37 15.78 -18.56
CA GLY A 390 19.88 17.02 -19.15
C GLY A 390 18.37 17.03 -19.34
N LEU A 391 17.64 16.68 -18.27
CA LEU A 391 16.18 16.63 -18.31
C LEU A 391 15.57 17.96 -18.72
N THR A 392 14.55 17.91 -19.58
CA THR A 392 13.73 19.06 -19.92
C THR A 392 12.78 19.41 -18.78
N GLU A 393 12.21 20.62 -18.79
CA GLU A 393 11.24 21.08 -17.77
C GLU A 393 10.07 20.09 -17.60
N GLU A 394 9.59 19.48 -18.68
CA GLU A 394 8.52 18.49 -18.64
C GLU A 394 8.95 17.16 -18.00
N GLN A 395 10.24 16.85 -18.05
CA GLN A 395 10.83 15.61 -17.52
C GLN A 395 11.26 15.71 -16.07
N LEU A 396 11.37 16.93 -15.52
CA LEU A 396 11.71 17.16 -14.13
C LEU A 396 10.60 16.60 -13.22
N PHE A 397 11.00 16.01 -12.11
CA PHE A 397 10.11 15.47 -11.09
C PHE A 397 10.49 16.03 -9.70
N SER A 398 9.58 15.91 -8.74
CA SER A 398 9.81 16.38 -7.38
C SER A 398 9.21 15.47 -6.33
N ARG A 399 10.00 15.16 -5.30
CA ARG A 399 9.60 14.36 -4.13
C ARG A 399 9.13 12.96 -4.51
N GLN A 400 9.64 12.41 -5.61
CA GLN A 400 9.23 11.13 -6.20
C GLN A 400 9.38 9.97 -5.22
N HIS A 401 8.58 8.94 -5.48
CA HIS A 401 8.61 7.65 -4.79
C HIS A 401 8.68 6.50 -5.79
N TYR A 402 9.03 5.32 -5.28
CA TYR A 402 8.89 4.03 -5.97
C TYR A 402 9.50 4.00 -7.38
N ALA A 403 10.74 4.48 -7.52
CA ALA A 403 11.49 4.35 -8.77
C ALA A 403 11.91 2.89 -8.97
N LYS A 404 11.39 2.24 -10.01
CA LYS A 404 11.63 0.83 -10.33
C LYS A 404 11.86 0.65 -11.83
N LEU A 405 12.60 -0.39 -12.18
CA LEU A 405 12.69 -0.82 -13.58
C LEU A 405 11.49 -1.70 -13.95
N THR A 406 10.94 -1.45 -15.13
CA THR A 406 9.97 -2.36 -15.77
C THR A 406 10.68 -3.55 -16.43
N ASP A 407 9.96 -4.59 -16.80
CA ASP A 407 10.49 -5.74 -17.56
C ASP A 407 11.12 -5.32 -18.91
N ALA A 408 10.68 -4.19 -19.46
CA ALA A 408 11.24 -3.60 -20.69
C ALA A 408 12.54 -2.81 -20.45
N GLY A 409 13.00 -2.70 -19.20
CA GLY A 409 14.20 -1.94 -18.84
C GLY A 409 13.98 -0.43 -18.93
N THR A 410 12.75 0.05 -18.77
CA THR A 410 12.44 1.47 -18.57
C THR A 410 12.36 1.79 -17.09
N LEU A 411 12.77 2.99 -16.70
CA LEU A 411 12.63 3.48 -15.33
C LEU A 411 11.25 4.09 -15.15
N LEU A 412 10.45 3.50 -14.29
CA LEU A 412 9.11 3.94 -13.93
C LEU A 412 9.15 4.55 -12.52
N LEU A 413 8.55 5.73 -12.33
CA LEU A 413 8.50 6.38 -11.03
C LEU A 413 7.16 7.07 -10.77
N PHE A 414 6.79 7.15 -9.52
CA PHE A 414 5.67 7.92 -8.99
C PHE A 414 6.17 9.31 -8.62
N ASP A 415 5.94 10.29 -9.49
CA ASP A 415 6.26 11.69 -9.23
C ASP A 415 5.19 12.31 -8.36
N ASN A 416 5.48 12.57 -7.09
CA ASN A 416 4.54 13.26 -6.21
C ASN A 416 4.23 14.67 -6.70
N GLY A 417 5.15 15.29 -7.45
CA GLY A 417 4.92 16.56 -8.13
C GLY A 417 4.67 17.72 -7.18
N ASN A 418 5.34 17.73 -6.02
CA ASN A 418 5.10 18.72 -4.98
C ASN A 418 5.38 20.17 -5.43
N ALA A 419 6.26 20.34 -6.41
CA ALA A 419 6.54 21.65 -6.98
C ALA A 419 5.31 22.30 -7.66
N ASN A 420 4.41 21.45 -8.21
CA ASN A 420 3.24 21.91 -8.98
C ASN A 420 1.91 21.40 -8.38
N GLU A 421 1.95 20.73 -7.23
CA GLU A 421 0.80 20.07 -6.58
C GLU A 421 0.04 19.12 -7.54
N GLN A 422 0.81 18.40 -8.38
CA GLN A 422 0.25 17.49 -9.38
C GLN A 422 1.05 16.19 -9.45
N THR A 423 0.44 15.10 -9.04
CA THR A 423 1.05 13.77 -9.14
C THR A 423 1.04 13.29 -10.60
N ARG A 424 2.19 12.72 -11.02
CA ARG A 424 2.38 12.14 -12.35
C ARG A 424 3.01 10.76 -12.24
N ILE A 425 2.71 9.92 -13.21
CA ILE A 425 3.44 8.68 -13.46
C ILE A 425 4.40 8.96 -14.62
N LEU A 426 5.68 8.75 -14.40
CA LEU A 426 6.72 9.03 -15.38
C LEU A 426 7.46 7.75 -15.75
N GLU A 427 7.61 7.50 -17.04
CA GLU A 427 8.38 6.37 -17.58
C GLU A 427 9.46 6.86 -18.51
N PHE A 428 10.73 6.53 -18.17
CA PHE A 428 11.93 6.95 -18.90
C PHE A 428 12.62 5.75 -19.53
N LYS A 429 12.99 5.88 -20.78
CA LYS A 429 13.99 5.00 -21.39
C LYS A 429 15.31 5.73 -21.48
N LEU A 430 16.29 5.27 -20.71
CA LEU A 430 17.59 5.90 -20.57
C LEU A 430 18.63 5.27 -21.50
N ASN A 431 19.48 6.10 -22.07
CA ASN A 431 20.75 5.66 -22.65
C ASN A 431 21.86 6.07 -21.67
N GLU A 432 22.23 5.14 -20.81
CA GLU A 432 23.22 5.39 -19.75
C GLU A 432 24.59 5.78 -20.28
N LYS A 433 25.01 5.21 -21.43
CA LYS A 433 26.31 5.51 -22.04
C LYS A 433 26.42 6.95 -22.48
N ASN A 434 25.37 7.50 -23.09
CA ASN A 434 25.34 8.84 -23.62
C ASN A 434 24.70 9.86 -22.69
N ARG A 435 24.24 9.43 -21.51
CA ARG A 435 23.51 10.26 -20.55
C ARG A 435 22.37 11.02 -21.22
N SER A 436 21.43 10.29 -21.83
CA SER A 436 20.31 10.91 -22.54
C SER A 436 19.03 10.11 -22.36
N VAL A 437 17.90 10.80 -22.34
CA VAL A 437 16.57 10.22 -22.38
C VAL A 437 16.22 9.92 -23.82
N THR A 438 15.98 8.62 -24.14
CA THR A 438 15.64 8.18 -25.51
C THR A 438 14.15 8.06 -25.75
N SER A 439 13.36 7.87 -24.67
CA SER A 439 11.90 7.93 -24.69
C SER A 439 11.41 8.41 -23.33
N PHE A 440 10.32 9.16 -23.33
CA PHE A 440 9.67 9.68 -22.15
C PHE A 440 8.16 9.59 -22.32
N GLN A 441 7.48 9.15 -21.27
CA GLN A 441 6.01 9.14 -21.19
C GLN A 441 5.58 9.66 -19.84
N GLU A 442 4.47 10.40 -19.82
CA GLU A 442 3.84 10.85 -18.60
C GLU A 442 2.35 10.52 -18.61
N MET A 443 1.81 10.27 -17.42
CA MET A 443 0.38 10.14 -17.19
C MET A 443 -0.02 10.94 -15.96
N ILE A 444 -1.04 11.76 -16.13
CA ILE A 444 -1.69 12.53 -15.08
C ILE A 444 -3.08 11.97 -14.87
N VAL A 445 -3.41 11.65 -13.61
CA VAL A 445 -4.77 11.27 -13.24
C VAL A 445 -5.47 12.49 -12.67
N ALA A 446 -6.44 13.00 -13.41
CA ALA A 446 -7.11 14.24 -13.06
C ALA A 446 -7.74 14.22 -11.66
N GLY A 447 -7.50 15.27 -10.89
CA GLY A 447 -8.06 15.44 -9.54
C GLY A 447 -7.43 14.58 -8.46
N LYS A 448 -6.30 13.89 -8.75
CA LYS A 448 -5.57 13.09 -7.77
C LYS A 448 -4.18 13.70 -7.51
N TYR A 449 -3.92 14.05 -6.27
CA TYR A 449 -2.63 14.57 -5.81
C TYR A 449 -2.22 13.89 -4.51
N SER A 450 -1.01 13.31 -4.50
CA SER A 450 -0.37 12.69 -3.34
C SER A 450 0.94 13.41 -3.05
N PHE A 451 1.03 14.12 -1.94
CA PHE A 451 2.23 14.89 -1.61
C PHE A 451 3.36 14.03 -1.00
N ALA A 452 3.06 12.80 -0.58
CA ALA A 452 4.03 11.86 -0.02
C ALA A 452 3.59 10.41 -0.25
N THR A 453 4.54 9.50 -0.15
CA THR A 453 4.35 8.06 -0.36
C THR A 453 3.81 7.73 -1.77
N GLY A 454 3.33 6.53 -1.99
CA GLY A 454 2.79 6.11 -3.28
C GLY A 454 3.68 5.11 -4.03
N SER A 455 3.09 4.44 -5.00
CA SER A 455 3.73 3.42 -5.82
C SER A 455 3.13 3.36 -7.22
N VAL A 456 3.88 2.81 -8.15
CA VAL A 456 3.38 2.52 -9.50
C VAL A 456 4.04 1.27 -10.05
N MET A 457 3.26 0.40 -10.65
CA MET A 457 3.74 -0.79 -11.36
C MET A 457 3.08 -0.87 -12.72
N LYS A 458 3.85 -1.28 -13.72
CA LYS A 458 3.34 -1.64 -15.05
C LYS A 458 3.07 -3.14 -15.08
N THR A 459 1.89 -3.53 -15.55
CA THR A 459 1.47 -4.92 -15.61
C THR A 459 1.73 -5.54 -17.00
N GLU A 460 1.60 -6.86 -17.10
CA GLU A 460 1.70 -7.56 -18.38
C GLU A 460 0.54 -7.28 -19.35
N ALA A 461 -0.56 -6.70 -18.85
CA ALA A 461 -1.69 -6.25 -19.65
C ALA A 461 -1.51 -4.81 -20.17
N ASP A 462 -0.32 -4.24 -19.98
CA ASP A 462 0.02 -2.85 -20.32
C ASP A 462 -0.83 -1.82 -19.57
N THR A 463 -1.35 -2.20 -18.40
CA THR A 463 -2.02 -1.31 -17.45
C THR A 463 -1.05 -0.84 -16.38
N TYR A 464 -1.39 0.24 -15.69
CA TYR A 464 -0.61 0.76 -14.56
C TYR A 464 -1.41 0.62 -13.27
N VAL A 465 -0.86 -0.08 -12.29
CA VAL A 465 -1.38 -0.12 -10.92
C VAL A 465 -0.70 0.99 -10.13
N ILE A 466 -1.49 1.96 -9.70
CA ILE A 466 -1.06 3.13 -8.95
C ILE A 466 -1.55 2.99 -7.51
N GLY A 467 -0.63 2.81 -6.58
CA GLY A 467 -0.90 2.94 -5.14
C GLY A 467 -0.82 4.41 -4.76
N TRP A 468 -1.95 4.98 -4.38
CA TRP A 468 -2.01 6.38 -3.98
C TRP A 468 -1.48 6.53 -2.55
N GLY A 469 -0.60 7.50 -2.40
CA GLY A 469 -0.05 7.82 -1.08
C GLY A 469 -0.90 8.80 -0.29
N THR A 470 -0.26 9.53 0.59
CA THR A 470 -0.88 10.56 1.42
C THR A 470 -1.19 11.81 0.60
N GLY A 471 -2.45 12.24 0.60
CA GLY A 471 -2.85 13.42 -0.19
C GLY A 471 -4.35 13.66 -0.22
N SER A 472 -4.81 14.34 -1.26
CA SER A 472 -6.24 14.64 -1.50
C SER A 472 -6.97 13.53 -2.26
N VAL A 473 -6.46 12.30 -2.23
CA VAL A 473 -6.99 11.18 -3.00
C VAL A 473 -7.87 10.30 -2.14
N HIS A 474 -9.10 10.04 -2.60
CA HIS A 474 -10.03 9.10 -1.97
C HIS A 474 -9.92 7.68 -2.56
N SER A 475 -8.70 7.23 -2.82
CA SER A 475 -8.45 5.91 -3.38
C SER A 475 -7.13 5.39 -2.84
N LEU A 476 -7.06 4.14 -2.44
CA LEU A 476 -5.80 3.49 -2.09
C LEU A 476 -5.06 3.05 -3.34
N MET A 477 -5.81 2.61 -4.36
CA MET A 477 -5.26 2.10 -5.60
C MET A 477 -6.19 2.42 -6.77
N SER A 478 -5.58 2.72 -7.91
CA SER A 478 -6.27 2.73 -9.21
C SER A 478 -5.46 1.89 -10.20
N GLU A 479 -6.12 0.98 -10.90
CA GLU A 479 -5.55 0.36 -12.09
C GLU A 479 -6.06 1.10 -13.32
N ILE A 480 -5.14 1.50 -14.21
CA ILE A 480 -5.44 2.39 -15.34
C ILE A 480 -5.00 1.74 -16.63
N ASP A 481 -5.91 1.71 -17.60
CA ASP A 481 -5.60 1.47 -18.99
C ASP A 481 -4.93 2.73 -19.55
N PHE A 482 -3.65 2.62 -19.89
CA PHE A 482 -2.87 3.76 -20.35
C PHE A 482 -3.31 4.26 -21.73
N GLU A 483 -3.67 3.35 -22.65
CA GLU A 483 -4.07 3.69 -24.02
C GLU A 483 -5.36 4.49 -24.03
N ASN A 484 -6.36 4.04 -23.26
CA ASN A 484 -7.66 4.68 -23.15
C ASN A 484 -7.72 5.78 -22.09
N ARG A 485 -6.72 5.87 -21.20
CA ARG A 485 -6.66 6.77 -20.05
C ARG A 485 -7.87 6.62 -19.11
N GLU A 486 -8.33 5.39 -18.94
CA GLU A 486 -9.47 5.04 -18.11
C GLU A 486 -9.05 4.29 -16.86
N VAL A 487 -9.66 4.64 -15.73
CA VAL A 487 -9.57 3.87 -14.50
C VAL A 487 -10.45 2.65 -14.64
N ILE A 488 -9.86 1.47 -14.65
CA ILE A 488 -10.55 0.19 -14.86
C ILE A 488 -10.84 -0.56 -13.56
N ALA A 489 -10.06 -0.31 -12.51
CA ALA A 489 -10.32 -0.84 -11.17
C ALA A 489 -9.83 0.13 -10.11
N GLU A 490 -10.52 0.18 -8.96
CA GLU A 490 -10.12 0.99 -7.81
C GLU A 490 -10.37 0.26 -6.48
N ILE A 491 -9.46 0.51 -5.52
CA ILE A 491 -9.67 0.20 -4.10
C ILE A 491 -9.93 1.52 -3.38
N ILE A 492 -11.16 1.68 -2.89
CA ILE A 492 -11.65 2.91 -2.26
C ILE A 492 -11.86 2.65 -0.77
N PRO A 493 -11.11 3.28 0.13
CA PRO A 493 -11.30 3.11 1.57
C PRO A 493 -12.44 4.00 2.06
N ALA A 494 -12.90 3.74 3.29
CA ALA A 494 -13.68 4.70 4.02
C ALA A 494 -12.86 5.98 4.28
N TYR A 495 -13.55 7.06 4.65
CA TYR A 495 -12.92 8.35 4.89
C TYR A 495 -11.82 8.28 5.97
N GLY A 496 -10.69 8.93 5.73
CA GLY A 496 -9.59 9.08 6.69
C GLY A 496 -8.54 7.97 6.66
N GLN A 497 -8.65 7.01 5.74
CA GLN A 497 -7.60 6.01 5.52
C GLN A 497 -6.73 6.40 4.33
N TYR A 498 -5.46 6.01 4.41
CA TYR A 498 -4.48 6.15 3.36
C TYR A 498 -3.54 4.94 3.35
N SER A 499 -2.72 4.82 2.34
CA SER A 499 -1.76 3.73 2.16
C SER A 499 -0.36 4.29 1.97
N TYR A 500 0.65 3.55 2.40
CA TYR A 500 2.03 3.81 2.01
C TYR A 500 2.25 3.37 0.56
N ARG A 501 1.83 2.14 0.24
CA ARG A 501 1.91 1.56 -1.11
C ARG A 501 0.79 0.56 -1.34
N VAL A 502 0.33 0.47 -2.59
CA VAL A 502 -0.41 -0.70 -3.09
C VAL A 502 0.27 -1.16 -4.37
N VAL A 503 0.63 -2.42 -4.41
CA VAL A 503 1.35 -3.07 -5.52
C VAL A 503 0.61 -4.33 -5.95
N LYS A 504 0.96 -4.88 -7.11
CA LYS A 504 0.32 -6.07 -7.65
C LYS A 504 1.36 -7.12 -8.04
N PHE A 505 1.20 -8.33 -7.54
CA PHE A 505 2.06 -9.46 -7.87
C PHE A 505 1.23 -10.66 -8.36
N LYS A 506 1.80 -11.39 -9.33
CA LYS A 506 1.21 -12.64 -9.85
C LYS A 506 1.30 -13.78 -8.85
#